data_1b4ed446187f6298abb3a275bf6b214b
#
_entry.id   1b4ed446187f6298abb3a275bf6b214b
#
_cell.length_a   1.000
_cell.length_b   1.000
_cell.length_c   1.000
_cell.angle_alpha   90.00
_cell.angle_beta   90.00
_cell.angle_gamma   90.00
#
_symmetry.space_group_name_H-M   'P 1'
#
loop_
_entity.id
_entity.type
_entity.pdbx_description
1 polymer ?
#
loop_
_entity_poly.entity_id
_entity_poly.type
_entity_poly.pdbx_seq_one_letter_code
_entity_poly.pdbx_strand_id
1 'polypeptide(L)'
;MTEVSTDFSFMDERNYVHGTTLLTAMLDLLEKEAQGPVHLRRIKFQKEIHANCQIIVSRDAALASQFKEVPCFMKCEVGGEPWVELLHETKERPVTARFKSAYRISDLNGDDKFGGTCRVECADRAEIIRTLVEANKRLHVASLPSGTSSPKVRMGYIEDWKVPAVGARLDSSLAVQNVIAKETSSGVTTLNRLMYRDSEKGNVSLLVCFDVDAGGRAA
;
A
#
# COMPACT_ATOMS: atom_id res chain seq x y z
N MET A 1 22.01 -5.98 10.28
CA MET A 1 21.64 -5.34 9.00
C MET A 1 21.76 -6.39 7.92
N THR A 2 20.67 -6.64 7.22
CA THR A 2 20.59 -7.60 6.12
C THR A 2 20.27 -6.84 4.84
N GLU A 3 20.91 -7.23 3.73
CA GLU A 3 20.75 -6.62 2.43
C GLU A 3 20.41 -7.71 1.41
N VAL A 4 19.27 -7.57 0.72
CA VAL A 4 18.77 -8.58 -0.20
C VAL A 4 18.38 -7.95 -1.53
N SER A 5 18.88 -8.53 -2.62
CA SER A 5 18.41 -8.20 -3.97
C SER A 5 17.07 -8.87 -4.25
N THR A 6 16.11 -8.11 -4.73
CA THR A 6 14.75 -8.59 -4.99
C THR A 6 14.35 -8.32 -6.42
N ASP A 7 13.86 -9.35 -7.09
CA ASP A 7 13.26 -9.24 -8.42
C ASP A 7 11.77 -8.97 -8.33
N PHE A 8 11.31 -7.98 -9.06
CA PHE A 8 9.92 -7.57 -9.10
C PHE A 8 9.24 -7.91 -10.42
N SER A 9 7.91 -7.84 -10.40
CA SER A 9 7.07 -7.94 -11.58
C SER A 9 6.18 -6.71 -11.67
N PHE A 10 5.93 -6.22 -12.88
CA PHE A 10 4.91 -5.21 -13.12
C PHE A 10 3.52 -5.83 -12.95
N MET A 11 2.61 -5.05 -12.41
CA MET A 11 1.23 -5.46 -12.22
C MET A 11 0.35 -4.90 -13.34
N ASP A 12 -0.39 -5.75 -14.01
CA ASP A 12 -1.26 -5.42 -15.15
C ASP A 12 -0.50 -4.67 -16.25
N GLU A 13 -1.02 -3.56 -16.77
CA GLU A 13 -0.41 -2.75 -17.83
C GLU A 13 0.54 -1.65 -17.29
N ARG A 14 0.86 -1.67 -16.00
CA ARG A 14 1.78 -0.67 -15.41
C ARG A 14 3.20 -0.88 -15.90
N ASN A 15 3.95 0.21 -16.00
CA ASN A 15 5.38 0.22 -16.30
C ASN A 15 6.25 0.56 -15.07
N TYR A 16 5.67 0.46 -13.87
CA TYR A 16 6.34 0.64 -12.58
C TYR A 16 5.90 -0.44 -11.60
N VAL A 17 6.74 -0.73 -10.60
CA VAL A 17 6.43 -1.68 -9.54
C VAL A 17 5.38 -1.09 -8.62
N HIS A 18 4.24 -1.78 -8.46
CA HIS A 18 3.13 -1.28 -7.67
C HIS A 18 3.48 -1.28 -6.17
N GLY A 19 3.02 -0.25 -5.44
CA GLY A 19 3.34 -0.09 -4.01
C GLY A 19 2.93 -1.28 -3.14
N THR A 20 1.83 -1.98 -3.47
CA THR A 20 1.44 -3.20 -2.76
C THR A 20 2.40 -4.36 -2.99
N THR A 21 3.02 -4.45 -4.17
CA THR A 21 4.08 -5.44 -4.47
C THR A 21 5.32 -5.15 -3.64
N LEU A 22 5.72 -3.88 -3.54
CA LEU A 22 6.84 -3.45 -2.69
C LEU A 22 6.58 -3.78 -1.22
N LEU A 23 5.40 -3.40 -0.70
CA LEU A 23 5.01 -3.68 0.68
C LEU A 23 5.05 -5.18 0.99
N THR A 24 4.48 -6.01 0.11
CA THR A 24 4.50 -7.48 0.29
C THR A 24 5.94 -8.00 0.38
N ALA A 25 6.82 -7.61 -0.54
CA ALA A 25 8.21 -8.07 -0.56
C ALA A 25 9.00 -7.61 0.68
N MET A 26 8.79 -6.37 1.13
CA MET A 26 9.41 -5.86 2.35
C MET A 26 8.92 -6.62 3.59
N LEU A 27 7.63 -6.88 3.72
CA LEU A 27 7.08 -7.67 4.83
C LEU A 27 7.59 -9.12 4.81
N ASP A 28 7.68 -9.75 3.64
CA ASP A 28 8.18 -11.13 3.51
C ASP A 28 9.66 -11.23 3.90
N LEU A 29 10.45 -10.19 3.62
CA LEU A 29 11.84 -10.13 4.03
C LEU A 29 11.96 -9.88 5.53
N LEU A 30 11.20 -8.95 6.07
CA LEU A 30 11.19 -8.65 7.52
C LEU A 30 10.88 -9.89 8.34
N GLU A 31 9.89 -10.70 7.94
CA GLU A 31 9.51 -11.92 8.66
C GLU A 31 10.58 -13.02 8.61
N LYS A 32 11.47 -13.01 7.63
CA LYS A 32 12.65 -13.90 7.62
C LYS A 32 13.72 -13.46 8.62
N GLU A 33 13.82 -12.17 8.86
CA GLU A 33 14.83 -11.57 9.74
C GLU A 33 14.35 -11.43 11.20
N ALA A 34 13.04 -11.36 11.41
CA ALA A 34 12.44 -11.13 12.72
C ALA A 34 11.25 -12.05 12.94
N GLN A 35 11.14 -12.58 14.16
CA GLN A 35 10.00 -13.40 14.56
C GLN A 35 9.00 -12.60 15.39
N GLY A 36 7.72 -12.75 15.09
CA GLY A 36 6.65 -12.14 15.85
C GLY A 36 5.65 -11.34 15.00
N PRO A 37 4.59 -10.84 15.64
CA PRO A 37 3.57 -10.05 14.94
C PRO A 37 4.16 -8.72 14.47
N VAL A 38 3.88 -8.39 13.23
CA VAL A 38 4.31 -7.12 12.60
C VAL A 38 3.28 -6.05 12.82
N HIS A 39 3.71 -4.91 13.36
CA HIS A 39 2.96 -3.67 13.40
C HIS A 39 3.63 -2.66 12.45
N LEU A 40 3.03 -2.43 11.30
CA LEU A 40 3.48 -1.43 10.35
C LEU A 40 3.18 -0.05 10.90
N ARG A 41 4.21 0.70 11.27
CA ARG A 41 4.09 2.08 11.74
C ARG A 41 3.91 3.04 10.58
N ARG A 42 4.69 2.86 9.53
CA ARG A 42 4.56 3.60 8.26
C ARG A 42 5.35 2.93 7.15
N ILE A 43 4.75 2.81 5.98
CA ILE A 43 5.47 2.69 4.71
C ILE A 43 5.16 3.93 3.86
N LYS A 44 6.19 4.51 3.23
CA LYS A 44 6.03 5.68 2.36
C LYS A 44 6.61 5.40 0.98
N PHE A 45 5.82 5.69 -0.03
CA PHE A 45 6.19 5.58 -1.44
C PHE A 45 6.47 6.99 -1.96
N GLN A 46 7.73 7.30 -2.25
CA GLN A 46 8.18 8.66 -2.60
C GLN A 46 8.36 8.83 -4.11
N LYS A 47 8.68 7.74 -4.81
CA LYS A 47 8.93 7.72 -6.26
C LYS A 47 8.40 6.43 -6.87
N GLU A 48 8.03 6.48 -8.14
CA GLU A 48 7.78 5.27 -8.93
C GLU A 48 9.09 4.50 -9.13
N ILE A 49 9.01 3.17 -9.10
CA ILE A 49 10.13 2.26 -9.22
C ILE A 49 9.98 1.48 -10.52
N HIS A 50 11.01 1.50 -11.36
CA HIS A 50 10.98 0.91 -12.70
C HIS A 50 11.98 -0.23 -12.87
N ALA A 51 12.83 -0.47 -11.88
CA ALA A 51 13.82 -1.54 -11.89
C ALA A 51 13.71 -2.43 -10.65
N ASN A 52 14.42 -3.56 -10.67
CA ASN A 52 14.58 -4.40 -9.51
C ASN A 52 15.35 -3.67 -8.41
N CYS A 53 15.18 -4.09 -7.17
CA CYS A 53 15.65 -3.33 -6.04
C CYS A 53 16.52 -4.15 -5.11
N GLN A 54 17.22 -3.42 -4.27
CA GLN A 54 17.89 -3.90 -3.09
C GLN A 54 17.12 -3.41 -1.86
N ILE A 55 16.80 -4.32 -0.95
CA ILE A 55 16.11 -4.00 0.31
C ILE A 55 17.12 -4.18 1.44
N ILE A 56 17.26 -3.15 2.26
CA ILE A 56 18.08 -3.15 3.47
C ILE A 56 17.15 -3.25 4.68
N VAL A 57 17.33 -4.25 5.52
CA VAL A 57 16.59 -4.46 6.77
C VAL A 57 17.50 -4.25 7.95
N SER A 58 17.08 -3.46 8.93
CA SER A 58 17.91 -3.14 10.10
C SER A 58 17.09 -2.72 11.33
N ARG A 59 17.69 -2.88 12.50
CA ARG A 59 17.24 -2.24 13.76
C ARG A 59 17.92 -0.90 14.02
N ASP A 60 18.87 -0.50 13.18
CA ASP A 60 19.61 0.73 13.35
C ASP A 60 18.75 1.95 12.98
N ALA A 61 18.35 2.71 14.00
CA ALA A 61 17.58 3.93 13.83
C ALA A 61 18.33 5.02 13.04
N ALA A 62 19.67 4.96 12.94
CA ALA A 62 20.47 5.90 12.17
C ALA A 62 20.14 5.86 10.67
N LEU A 63 19.67 4.72 10.16
CA LEU A 63 19.18 4.60 8.77
C LEU A 63 18.00 5.54 8.47
N ALA A 64 17.30 6.04 9.49
CA ALA A 64 16.23 7.01 9.30
C ALA A 64 16.70 8.31 8.63
N SER A 65 17.98 8.66 8.71
CA SER A 65 18.59 9.80 8.01
C SER A 65 18.49 9.67 6.48
N GLN A 66 18.46 8.44 5.95
CA GLN A 66 18.40 8.14 4.51
C GLN A 66 16.98 8.15 3.93
N PHE A 67 15.92 8.28 4.74
CA PHE A 67 14.52 8.20 4.26
C PHE A 67 14.16 9.18 3.16
N LYS A 68 14.83 10.33 3.09
CA LYS A 68 14.58 11.34 2.05
C LYS A 68 15.17 10.96 0.69
N GLU A 69 16.14 10.08 0.66
CA GLU A 69 16.95 9.74 -0.53
C GLU A 69 16.42 8.51 -1.25
N VAL A 70 15.73 7.63 -0.53
CA VAL A 70 15.22 6.36 -1.08
C VAL A 70 13.83 6.49 -1.70
N PRO A 71 13.49 5.71 -2.74
CA PRO A 71 12.16 5.74 -3.35
C PRO A 71 11.06 5.19 -2.45
N CYS A 72 11.39 4.28 -1.53
CA CYS A 72 10.46 3.71 -0.56
C CYS A 72 11.19 3.37 0.73
N PHE A 73 10.52 3.59 1.86
CA PHE A 73 10.99 3.10 3.16
C PHE A 73 9.83 2.57 4.00
N MET A 74 10.14 1.67 4.93
CA MET A 74 9.20 1.13 5.91
C MET A 74 9.73 1.25 7.33
N LYS A 75 8.84 1.61 8.26
CA LYS A 75 9.05 1.55 9.71
C LYS A 75 8.04 0.60 10.31
N CYS A 76 8.49 -0.32 11.13
CA CYS A 76 7.61 -1.27 11.79
C CYS A 76 8.14 -1.65 13.16
N GLU A 77 7.32 -2.35 13.91
CA GLU A 77 7.68 -3.05 15.14
C GLU A 77 7.40 -4.53 14.97
N VAL A 78 8.32 -5.38 15.37
CA VAL A 78 8.15 -6.83 15.39
C VAL A 78 8.45 -7.31 16.81
N GLY A 79 7.44 -7.92 17.45
CA GLY A 79 7.58 -8.33 18.86
C GLY A 79 7.85 -7.17 19.83
N GLY A 80 7.48 -5.93 19.47
CA GLY A 80 7.75 -4.71 20.25
C GLY A 80 9.08 -4.02 19.93
N GLU A 81 9.93 -4.64 19.13
CA GLU A 81 11.23 -4.07 18.73
C GLU A 81 11.12 -3.27 17.42
N PRO A 82 11.78 -2.09 17.31
CA PRO A 82 11.72 -1.27 16.11
C PRO A 82 12.59 -1.84 14.98
N TRP A 83 12.06 -1.76 13.76
CA TRP A 83 12.72 -2.15 12.54
C TRP A 83 12.55 -1.09 11.47
N VAL A 84 13.54 -0.97 10.60
CA VAL A 84 13.58 -0.05 9.47
C VAL A 84 13.96 -0.84 8.23
N GLU A 85 13.24 -0.58 7.13
CA GLU A 85 13.62 -1.05 5.81
C GLU A 85 13.76 0.10 4.84
N LEU A 86 14.82 0.04 4.04
CA LEU A 86 15.07 0.96 2.93
C LEU A 86 15.08 0.18 1.62
N LEU A 87 14.52 0.77 0.59
CA LEU A 87 14.50 0.20 -0.73
C LEU A 87 15.30 1.10 -1.68
N HIS A 88 16.29 0.51 -2.35
CA HIS A 88 17.14 1.17 -3.34
C HIS A 88 16.92 0.54 -4.71
N GLU A 89 16.62 1.35 -5.71
CA GLU A 89 16.44 0.89 -7.09
C GLU A 89 17.79 0.56 -7.72
N THR A 90 17.91 -0.64 -8.30
CA THR A 90 19.11 -1.10 -9.00
C THR A 90 18.91 -0.92 -10.50
N LYS A 91 19.29 0.24 -11.04
CA LYS A 91 19.03 0.62 -12.44
C LYS A 91 19.55 -0.37 -13.49
N GLU A 92 20.57 -1.15 -13.16
CA GLU A 92 21.18 -2.16 -14.03
C GLU A 92 20.33 -3.43 -14.16
N ARG A 93 19.28 -3.57 -13.35
CA ARG A 93 18.40 -4.73 -13.30
C ARG A 93 16.95 -4.36 -13.63
N PRO A 94 16.60 -4.19 -14.92
CA PRO A 94 15.24 -3.82 -15.31
C PRO A 94 14.23 -4.89 -14.90
N VAL A 95 13.00 -4.46 -14.60
CA VAL A 95 11.89 -5.40 -14.38
C VAL A 95 11.40 -5.91 -15.73
N THR A 96 11.39 -7.22 -15.92
CA THR A 96 10.98 -7.88 -17.17
C THR A 96 9.71 -8.72 -17.00
N ALA A 97 9.42 -9.17 -15.79
CA ALA A 97 8.27 -9.99 -15.50
C ALA A 97 7.00 -9.14 -15.32
N ARG A 98 5.84 -9.74 -15.61
CA ARG A 98 4.52 -9.11 -15.44
C ARG A 98 3.50 -10.14 -14.91
N PHE A 99 2.56 -9.70 -14.09
CA PHE A 99 1.44 -10.52 -13.63
C PHE A 99 0.12 -9.76 -13.73
N LYS A 100 -0.98 -10.51 -13.83
CA LYS A 100 -2.33 -9.96 -13.75
C LYS A 100 -2.82 -10.00 -12.32
N SER A 101 -3.40 -8.92 -11.86
CA SER A 101 -4.08 -8.86 -10.58
C SER A 101 -5.53 -9.35 -10.71
N ALA A 102 -6.00 -10.03 -9.67
CA ALA A 102 -7.42 -10.37 -9.52
C ALA A 102 -7.89 -9.83 -8.17
N TYR A 103 -9.10 -9.27 -8.15
CA TYR A 103 -9.69 -8.71 -6.94
C TYR A 103 -11.12 -9.22 -6.77
N ARG A 104 -11.45 -9.73 -5.58
CA ARG A 104 -12.80 -10.11 -5.21
C ARG A 104 -13.38 -9.01 -4.33
N ILE A 105 -13.97 -8.01 -4.98
CA ILE A 105 -14.61 -6.86 -4.36
C ILE A 105 -16.04 -6.81 -4.88
N SER A 106 -17.00 -6.88 -3.98
CA SER A 106 -18.43 -6.76 -4.27
C SER A 106 -19.09 -5.70 -3.39
N ASP A 107 -20.37 -5.43 -3.64
CA ASP A 107 -21.22 -4.53 -2.82
C ASP A 107 -20.56 -3.16 -2.58
N LEU A 108 -19.97 -2.59 -3.65
CA LEU A 108 -19.27 -1.31 -3.57
C LEU A 108 -20.28 -0.17 -3.45
N ASN A 109 -20.35 0.45 -2.28
CA ASN A 109 -21.20 1.58 -1.98
C ASN A 109 -20.34 2.77 -1.54
N GLY A 110 -19.98 3.63 -2.48
CA GLY A 110 -19.24 4.86 -2.22
C GLY A 110 -20.14 5.96 -1.66
N ASP A 111 -19.55 6.85 -0.87
CA ASP A 111 -20.15 8.10 -0.44
C ASP A 111 -19.55 9.29 -1.22
N ASP A 112 -20.09 10.49 -1.00
CA ASP A 112 -19.62 11.73 -1.62
C ASP A 112 -18.35 12.33 -0.98
N LYS A 113 -17.78 11.62 0.00
CA LYS A 113 -16.63 12.08 0.82
C LYS A 113 -15.41 11.19 0.72
N PHE A 114 -15.23 10.51 -0.41
CA PHE A 114 -14.10 9.59 -0.63
C PHE A 114 -14.05 8.38 0.33
N GLY A 115 -15.20 7.98 0.86
CA GLY A 115 -15.37 6.82 1.74
C GLY A 115 -16.41 5.85 1.21
N GLY A 116 -16.88 4.96 2.08
CA GLY A 116 -17.93 4.01 1.76
C GLY A 116 -17.69 2.62 2.32
N THR A 117 -18.41 1.64 1.75
CA THR A 117 -18.32 0.23 2.16
C THR A 117 -18.23 -0.68 0.95
N CYS A 118 -17.62 -1.84 1.14
CA CYS A 118 -17.68 -2.96 0.19
C CYS A 118 -17.44 -4.29 0.91
N ARG A 119 -17.64 -5.40 0.21
CA ARG A 119 -17.25 -6.72 0.66
C ARG A 119 -15.96 -7.13 -0.05
N VAL A 120 -15.04 -7.72 0.70
CA VAL A 120 -13.74 -8.19 0.20
C VAL A 120 -13.51 -9.65 0.59
N GLU A 121 -12.97 -10.43 -0.34
CA GLU A 121 -12.58 -11.82 -0.14
C GLU A 121 -11.14 -12.01 -0.64
N CYS A 122 -10.26 -12.54 0.20
CA CYS A 122 -8.84 -12.72 -0.09
C CYS A 122 -8.35 -14.06 0.44
N ALA A 123 -7.56 -14.76 -0.34
CA ALA A 123 -7.07 -16.10 -0.02
C ALA A 123 -5.74 -16.09 0.76
N ASP A 124 -4.99 -14.99 0.69
CA ASP A 124 -3.69 -14.83 1.34
C ASP A 124 -3.39 -13.37 1.68
N ARG A 125 -2.30 -13.14 2.43
CA ARG A 125 -1.84 -11.80 2.85
C ARG A 125 -1.57 -10.86 1.66
N ALA A 126 -0.96 -11.34 0.60
CA ALA A 126 -0.64 -10.50 -0.55
C ALA A 126 -1.91 -10.04 -1.27
N GLU A 127 -2.93 -10.91 -1.35
CA GLU A 127 -4.25 -10.53 -1.83
C GLU A 127 -4.94 -9.52 -0.89
N ILE A 128 -4.85 -9.71 0.44
CA ILE A 128 -5.40 -8.75 1.41
C ILE A 128 -4.81 -7.36 1.16
N ILE A 129 -3.49 -7.25 1.09
CA ILE A 129 -2.79 -5.97 0.84
C ILE A 129 -3.29 -5.32 -0.45
N ARG A 130 -3.30 -6.06 -1.55
CA ARG A 130 -3.72 -5.55 -2.86
C ARG A 130 -5.19 -5.16 -2.88
N THR A 131 -6.06 -6.00 -2.32
CA THR A 131 -7.51 -5.81 -2.35
C THR A 131 -7.95 -4.63 -1.50
N LEU A 132 -7.39 -4.45 -0.30
CA LEU A 132 -7.70 -3.29 0.56
C LEU A 132 -7.34 -1.96 -0.14
N VAL A 133 -6.17 -1.90 -0.77
CA VAL A 133 -5.73 -0.70 -1.51
C VAL A 133 -6.60 -0.47 -2.75
N GLU A 134 -6.93 -1.52 -3.50
CA GLU A 134 -7.79 -1.39 -4.70
C GLU A 134 -9.23 -1.02 -4.34
N ALA A 135 -9.79 -1.60 -3.28
CA ALA A 135 -11.14 -1.24 -2.80
C ALA A 135 -11.22 0.24 -2.41
N ASN A 136 -10.24 0.72 -1.64
CA ASN A 136 -10.15 2.13 -1.30
C ASN A 136 -10.02 3.01 -2.54
N LYS A 137 -9.20 2.63 -3.52
CA LYS A 137 -9.07 3.34 -4.79
C LYS A 137 -10.39 3.38 -5.56
N ARG A 138 -11.14 2.28 -5.65
CA ARG A 138 -12.44 2.24 -6.36
C ARG A 138 -13.47 3.14 -5.69
N LEU A 139 -13.51 3.18 -4.36
CA LEU A 139 -14.37 4.09 -3.62
C LEU A 139 -14.00 5.55 -3.89
N HIS A 140 -12.70 5.89 -3.98
CA HIS A 140 -12.26 7.22 -4.37
C HIS A 140 -12.74 7.61 -5.77
N VAL A 141 -12.56 6.72 -6.74
CA VAL A 141 -12.97 6.98 -8.13
C VAL A 141 -14.48 7.16 -8.21
N ALA A 142 -15.26 6.37 -7.45
CA ALA A 142 -16.71 6.50 -7.38
C ALA A 142 -17.19 7.84 -6.78
N SER A 143 -16.38 8.47 -5.93
CA SER A 143 -16.69 9.77 -5.30
C SER A 143 -16.29 10.99 -6.16
N LEU A 144 -15.60 10.77 -7.28
CA LEU A 144 -15.22 11.87 -8.18
C LEU A 144 -16.42 12.37 -9.00
N PRO A 145 -16.44 13.65 -9.38
CA PRO A 145 -17.49 14.19 -10.24
C PRO A 145 -17.65 13.39 -11.54
N SER A 146 -18.90 13.24 -11.98
CA SER A 146 -19.24 12.60 -13.26
C SER A 146 -18.49 13.31 -14.40
N GLY A 147 -17.80 12.54 -15.24
CA GLY A 147 -17.02 13.09 -16.36
C GLY A 147 -15.52 13.27 -16.07
N THR A 148 -15.04 12.93 -14.87
CA THR A 148 -13.60 12.87 -14.61
C THR A 148 -12.98 11.75 -15.44
N SER A 149 -12.16 12.09 -16.42
CA SER A 149 -11.53 11.12 -17.31
C SER A 149 -10.28 10.54 -16.68
N SER A 150 -10.25 9.21 -16.48
CA SER A 150 -9.05 8.43 -16.11
C SER A 150 -8.21 9.04 -14.97
N PRO A 151 -8.76 9.22 -13.75
CA PRO A 151 -8.03 9.82 -12.67
C PRO A 151 -6.80 8.95 -12.30
N LYS A 152 -5.66 9.61 -12.12
CA LYS A 152 -4.46 8.94 -11.60
C LYS A 152 -4.54 8.92 -10.07
N VAL A 153 -4.64 7.73 -9.51
CA VAL A 153 -4.66 7.52 -8.07
C VAL A 153 -3.32 6.92 -7.65
N ARG A 154 -2.56 7.65 -6.85
CA ARG A 154 -1.26 7.23 -6.33
C ARG A 154 -1.34 7.01 -4.83
N MET A 155 -0.83 5.89 -4.37
CA MET A 155 -0.69 5.62 -2.95
C MET A 155 0.56 6.32 -2.41
N GLY A 156 0.38 7.25 -1.47
CA GLY A 156 1.46 7.99 -0.84
C GLY A 156 2.09 7.22 0.32
N TYR A 157 1.26 6.71 1.23
CA TYR A 157 1.71 5.92 2.39
C TYR A 157 0.60 5.08 3.01
N ILE A 158 1.00 4.09 3.82
CA ILE A 158 0.14 3.33 4.74
C ILE A 158 0.72 3.47 6.14
N GLU A 159 -0.15 3.62 7.15
CA GLU A 159 0.25 3.76 8.55
C GLU A 159 -0.63 2.94 9.48
N ASP A 160 -0.07 2.68 10.66
CA ASP A 160 -0.74 2.13 11.84
C ASP A 160 -1.54 0.87 11.54
N TRP A 161 -0.87 -0.13 11.00
CA TRP A 161 -1.49 -1.38 10.59
C TRP A 161 -0.88 -2.60 11.29
N LYS A 162 -1.73 -3.34 11.99
CA LYS A 162 -1.40 -4.69 12.47
C LYS A 162 -1.50 -5.65 11.28
N VAL A 163 -0.36 -5.90 10.65
CA VAL A 163 -0.29 -6.67 9.40
C VAL A 163 -0.82 -8.09 9.61
N PRO A 164 -1.68 -8.62 8.72
CA PRO A 164 -2.11 -10.01 8.77
C PRO A 164 -0.93 -10.98 8.73
N ALA A 165 -1.05 -12.12 9.39
CA ALA A 165 -0.04 -13.17 9.34
C ALA A 165 0.09 -13.78 7.94
N VAL A 166 1.19 -14.46 7.68
CA VAL A 166 1.33 -15.32 6.48
C VAL A 166 0.22 -16.38 6.50
N GLY A 167 -0.45 -16.58 5.38
CA GLY A 167 -1.57 -17.52 5.26
C GLY A 167 -2.91 -17.01 5.79
N ALA A 168 -2.98 -15.79 6.32
CA ALA A 168 -4.25 -15.17 6.69
C ALA A 168 -5.19 -15.07 5.48
N ARG A 169 -6.47 -15.31 5.73
CA ARG A 169 -7.55 -15.14 4.76
C ARG A 169 -8.49 -14.05 5.24
N LEU A 170 -9.15 -13.40 4.32
CA LEU A 170 -10.12 -12.36 4.63
C LEU A 170 -11.39 -12.59 3.83
N ASP A 171 -12.52 -12.68 4.51
CA ASP A 171 -13.87 -12.57 3.96
C ASP A 171 -14.64 -11.64 4.90
N SER A 172 -14.72 -10.37 4.57
CA SER A 172 -15.23 -9.35 5.49
C SER A 172 -15.84 -8.17 4.74
N SER A 173 -16.71 -7.45 5.43
CA SER A 173 -17.06 -6.08 5.05
C SER A 173 -15.90 -5.16 5.37
N LEU A 174 -15.53 -4.36 4.38
CA LEU A 174 -14.57 -3.26 4.52
C LEU A 174 -15.34 -1.96 4.61
N ALA A 175 -15.09 -1.18 5.65
CA ALA A 175 -15.53 0.21 5.74
C ALA A 175 -14.34 1.14 5.52
N VAL A 176 -14.54 2.15 4.69
CA VAL A 176 -13.56 3.19 4.39
C VAL A 176 -14.13 4.52 4.86
N GLN A 177 -13.47 5.16 5.79
CA GLN A 177 -13.85 6.46 6.34
C GLN A 177 -12.82 7.50 5.92
N ASN A 178 -13.23 8.55 5.22
CA ASN A 178 -12.36 9.68 4.96
C ASN A 178 -12.07 10.42 6.28
N VAL A 179 -10.81 10.60 6.58
CA VAL A 179 -10.32 11.34 7.76
C VAL A 179 -9.97 12.76 7.37
N ILE A 180 -9.30 12.94 6.24
CA ILE A 180 -8.88 14.23 5.71
C ILE A 180 -8.99 14.16 4.18
N ALA A 181 -9.58 15.20 3.59
CA ALA A 181 -9.48 15.49 2.16
C ALA A 181 -8.95 16.92 2.00
N LYS A 182 -7.86 17.08 1.26
CA LYS A 182 -7.24 18.37 1.00
C LYS A 182 -7.12 18.58 -0.50
N GLU A 183 -7.78 19.61 -1.00
CA GLU A 183 -7.61 20.03 -2.39
C GLU A 183 -6.18 20.51 -2.65
N THR A 184 -5.66 20.17 -3.82
CA THR A 184 -4.36 20.58 -4.34
C THR A 184 -4.56 21.22 -5.71
N SER A 185 -3.53 21.80 -6.28
CA SER A 185 -3.58 22.40 -7.62
C SER A 185 -3.90 21.39 -8.75
N SER A 186 -3.62 20.11 -8.54
CA SER A 186 -3.81 19.04 -9.53
C SER A 186 -4.92 18.04 -9.19
N GLY A 187 -5.52 18.15 -7.99
CA GLY A 187 -6.52 17.18 -7.55
C GLY A 187 -6.79 17.20 -6.06
N VAL A 188 -6.84 16.05 -5.42
CA VAL A 188 -7.10 15.93 -3.99
C VAL A 188 -6.16 14.92 -3.33
N THR A 189 -5.60 15.28 -2.18
CA THR A 189 -4.92 14.33 -1.28
C THR A 189 -5.89 13.90 -0.20
N THR A 190 -6.06 12.61 -0.02
CA THR A 190 -6.96 12.03 0.99
C THR A 190 -6.18 11.17 1.98
N LEU A 191 -6.64 11.15 3.23
CA LEU A 191 -6.26 10.19 4.24
C LEU A 191 -7.51 9.43 4.67
N ASN A 192 -7.53 8.14 4.40
CA ASN A 192 -8.65 7.28 4.73
C ASN A 192 -8.27 6.26 5.79
N ARG A 193 -9.21 6.01 6.70
CA ARG A 193 -9.16 4.88 7.63
C ARG A 193 -9.94 3.73 7.02
N LEU A 194 -9.25 2.62 6.79
CA LEU A 194 -9.84 1.36 6.39
C LEU A 194 -10.08 0.52 7.65
N MET A 195 -11.26 -0.07 7.76
CA MET A 195 -11.66 -0.89 8.91
C MET A 195 -12.27 -2.19 8.40
N TYR A 196 -11.76 -3.30 8.90
CA TYR A 196 -12.26 -4.64 8.57
C TYR A 196 -12.13 -5.57 9.78
N ARG A 197 -12.81 -6.70 9.74
CA ARG A 197 -12.72 -7.73 10.79
C ARG A 197 -11.81 -8.87 10.32
N ASP A 198 -10.70 -9.02 11.00
CA ASP A 198 -9.80 -10.16 10.86
C ASP A 198 -10.27 -11.30 11.77
N SER A 199 -10.18 -12.55 11.31
CA SER A 199 -10.66 -13.72 12.07
C SER A 199 -9.87 -13.95 13.36
N GLU A 200 -8.59 -13.60 13.37
CA GLU A 200 -7.68 -13.83 14.51
C GLU A 200 -7.52 -12.58 15.39
N LYS A 201 -7.46 -11.41 14.77
CA LYS A 201 -7.15 -10.13 15.44
C LYS A 201 -8.39 -9.32 15.81
N GLY A 202 -9.58 -9.74 15.38
CA GLY A 202 -10.81 -9.00 15.59
C GLY A 202 -10.90 -7.75 14.69
N ASN A 203 -11.28 -6.60 15.23
CA ASN A 203 -11.36 -5.37 14.45
C ASN A 203 -9.95 -4.81 14.17
N VAL A 204 -9.62 -4.66 12.90
CA VAL A 204 -8.35 -4.11 12.41
C VAL A 204 -8.63 -2.80 11.69
N SER A 205 -7.77 -1.82 11.88
CA SER A 205 -7.76 -0.59 11.11
C SER A 205 -6.37 -0.26 10.60
N LEU A 206 -6.34 0.50 9.50
CA LEU A 206 -5.12 1.09 8.95
C LEU A 206 -5.46 2.45 8.32
N LEU A 207 -4.46 3.31 8.19
CA LEU A 207 -4.57 4.58 7.48
C LEU A 207 -3.88 4.47 6.13
N VAL A 208 -4.55 4.91 5.07
CA VAL A 208 -4.02 4.94 3.70
C VAL A 208 -4.16 6.33 3.13
N CYS A 209 -3.05 6.89 2.67
CA CYS A 209 -3.04 8.17 1.96
C CYS A 209 -3.01 7.93 0.45
N PHE A 210 -3.86 8.64 -0.26
CA PHE A 210 -3.84 8.73 -1.71
C PHE A 210 -3.73 10.15 -2.19
N ASP A 211 -2.98 10.33 -3.28
CA ASP A 211 -3.02 11.50 -4.13
C ASP A 211 -3.84 11.14 -5.38
N VAL A 212 -4.92 11.85 -5.59
CA VAL A 212 -5.84 11.68 -6.72
C VAL A 212 -5.66 12.88 -7.64
N ASP A 213 -5.06 12.65 -8.79
CA ASP A 213 -4.97 13.62 -9.87
C ASP A 213 -6.22 13.47 -10.73
N ALA A 214 -7.10 14.47 -10.69
CA ALA A 214 -8.37 14.45 -11.43
C ALA A 214 -8.21 14.65 -12.95
N GLY A 215 -6.96 14.76 -13.46
CA GLY A 215 -6.71 15.14 -14.85
C GLY A 215 -7.25 16.56 -15.08
N GLY A 216 -6.45 17.47 -15.58
CA GLY A 216 -6.88 18.87 -15.73
C GLY A 216 -8.30 18.98 -16.28
N ARG A 217 -9.13 19.78 -15.63
CA ARG A 217 -10.41 20.21 -16.23
C ARG A 217 -10.03 20.75 -17.59
N ALA A 218 -10.50 20.09 -18.66
CA ALA A 218 -10.48 20.70 -19.98
C ALA A 218 -11.19 22.04 -19.84
N ALA A 219 -10.44 23.11 -20.03
CA ALA A 219 -10.93 24.47 -20.00
C ALA A 219 -11.89 24.72 -21.17
#